data_a344fc9e1683bce303c00c1fc457bff3
#
_entry.id   a344fc9e1683bce303c00c1fc457bff3
#
_cell.length_a   1.000
_cell.length_b   1.000
_cell.length_c   1.000
_cell.angle_alpha   90.00
_cell.angle_beta   90.00
_cell.angle_gamma   90.00
#
_symmetry.space_group_name_H-M   'P 1'
#
loop_
_entity.id
_entity.type
_entity.pdbx_description
1 polymer ?
#
loop_
_entity_poly.entity_id
_entity_poly.type
_entity_poly.pdbx_seq_one_letter_code
_entity_poly.pdbx_strand_id
1 'polypeptide(L)'
;MTKTADIVVIGGGVNGLSCAYNLAKRGVKNIVVLEKGYIGVGSTGRCGAGVRQQWGLEENIILARESVKIFENLSGELGFNTFFRQGGYLILITDEHEHEIVAGTLPLQNRLGVPTRLLDTKEIAELVPGLNLDGVIAAAFCPTDGFCYPYAVLWGYAEAARRRGVTIEVNTEVINVEARADGTYTVSTGTTAYQTPVVVNMAGAKTKDIAAYLGITIPTQPFRHEIAVTEPLKPFLDPMVISLKKGFYFSQSIRGEIVGGIGDEHEPSSYQTGSSPEFLLRYAKAIRDTFPALGKARIIRQWAGLYDVSPDARPILGGVDGKPGYFHACGFSGHGFMLSPVVARLMSELITTGCTSIPIDGLNLARFDGGPVTKDPYVVG
;
A
#
# COMPACT_ATOMS: atom_id res chain seq x y z
N MET A 1 -18.39 -27.51 10.15
CA MET A 1 -19.41 -27.47 9.06
C MET A 1 -18.76 -26.97 7.80
N THR A 2 -19.15 -27.48 6.62
CA THR A 2 -18.66 -26.94 5.34
C THR A 2 -19.71 -26.00 4.77
N LYS A 3 -19.27 -24.76 4.44
CA LYS A 3 -20.08 -23.76 3.73
C LYS A 3 -19.62 -23.70 2.26
N THR A 4 -20.41 -23.11 1.38
CA THR A 4 -20.01 -22.83 -0.01
C THR A 4 -19.90 -21.33 -0.23
N ALA A 5 -18.97 -20.93 -1.09
CA ALA A 5 -18.81 -19.56 -1.57
C ALA A 5 -18.47 -19.58 -3.04
N ASP A 6 -18.89 -18.55 -3.81
CA ASP A 6 -18.43 -18.37 -5.19
C ASP A 6 -16.97 -17.91 -5.21
N ILE A 7 -16.62 -17.02 -4.26
CA ILE A 7 -15.25 -16.53 -4.08
C ILE A 7 -14.95 -16.42 -2.57
N VAL A 8 -13.80 -16.95 -2.17
CA VAL A 8 -13.22 -16.68 -0.84
C VAL A 8 -12.02 -15.72 -1.02
N VAL A 9 -12.10 -14.57 -0.35
CA VAL A 9 -11.02 -13.59 -0.26
C VAL A 9 -10.35 -13.75 1.11
N ILE A 10 -9.04 -13.97 1.13
CA ILE A 10 -8.25 -14.13 2.36
C ILE A 10 -7.54 -12.82 2.67
N GLY A 11 -7.92 -12.19 3.78
CA GLY A 11 -7.39 -10.91 4.27
C GLY A 11 -8.41 -9.77 4.23
N GLY A 12 -8.70 -9.19 5.39
CA GLY A 12 -9.60 -8.03 5.60
C GLY A 12 -8.86 -6.69 5.62
N GLY A 13 -7.72 -6.61 4.94
CA GLY A 13 -7.01 -5.36 4.65
C GLY A 13 -7.63 -4.60 3.47
N VAL A 14 -7.07 -3.41 3.16
CA VAL A 14 -7.61 -2.56 2.08
C VAL A 14 -7.64 -3.27 0.72
N ASN A 15 -6.63 -4.08 0.38
CA ASN A 15 -6.61 -4.82 -0.89
C ASN A 15 -7.72 -5.88 -0.94
N GLY A 16 -7.90 -6.67 0.12
CA GLY A 16 -8.96 -7.70 0.15
C GLY A 16 -10.37 -7.10 0.13
N LEU A 17 -10.61 -6.07 0.94
CA LEU A 17 -11.93 -5.42 1.00
C LEU A 17 -12.28 -4.66 -0.28
N SER A 18 -11.32 -3.94 -0.87
CA SER A 18 -11.54 -3.25 -2.15
C SER A 18 -11.75 -4.24 -3.30
N CYS A 19 -11.03 -5.38 -3.30
CA CYS A 19 -11.22 -6.44 -4.28
C CYS A 19 -12.62 -7.07 -4.15
N ALA A 20 -13.02 -7.46 -2.92
CA ALA A 20 -14.36 -8.01 -2.67
C ALA A 20 -15.48 -7.03 -3.08
N TYR A 21 -15.30 -5.73 -2.79
CA TYR A 21 -16.21 -4.69 -3.26
C TYR A 21 -16.31 -4.64 -4.78
N ASN A 22 -15.18 -4.64 -5.50
CA ASN A 22 -15.18 -4.57 -6.96
C ASN A 22 -15.74 -5.84 -7.61
N LEU A 23 -15.48 -7.02 -7.05
CA LEU A 23 -16.11 -8.29 -7.49
C LEU A 23 -17.64 -8.23 -7.34
N ALA A 24 -18.13 -7.78 -6.17
CA ALA A 24 -19.57 -7.61 -5.95
C ALA A 24 -20.18 -6.53 -6.86
N LYS A 25 -19.45 -5.44 -7.15
CA LYS A 25 -19.85 -4.40 -8.11
C LYS A 25 -19.99 -4.96 -9.53
N ARG A 26 -19.20 -5.98 -9.90
CA ARG A 26 -19.27 -6.71 -11.16
C ARG A 26 -20.34 -7.80 -11.20
N GLY A 27 -21.11 -7.95 -10.11
CA GLY A 27 -22.25 -8.88 -10.06
C GLY A 27 -21.93 -10.26 -9.47
N VAL A 28 -20.69 -10.51 -9.03
CA VAL A 28 -20.35 -11.75 -8.32
C VAL A 28 -21.14 -11.81 -7.02
N LYS A 29 -21.71 -12.97 -6.73
CA LYS A 29 -22.52 -13.22 -5.53
C LYS A 29 -21.72 -14.05 -4.52
N ASN A 30 -22.28 -14.29 -3.35
CA ASN A 30 -21.75 -15.20 -2.33
C ASN A 30 -20.21 -15.07 -2.14
N ILE A 31 -19.72 -13.84 -1.97
CA ILE A 31 -18.33 -13.53 -1.67
C ILE A 31 -18.14 -13.55 -0.15
N VAL A 32 -17.12 -14.27 0.32
CA VAL A 32 -16.75 -14.33 1.73
C VAL A 32 -15.32 -13.77 1.88
N VAL A 33 -15.14 -12.78 2.74
CA VAL A 33 -13.83 -12.26 3.17
C VAL A 33 -13.51 -12.88 4.54
N LEU A 34 -12.36 -13.52 4.66
CA LEU A 34 -11.87 -14.12 5.91
C LEU A 34 -10.72 -13.29 6.47
N GLU A 35 -10.91 -12.72 7.65
CA GLU A 35 -9.90 -11.91 8.35
C GLU A 35 -9.56 -12.54 9.70
N LYS A 36 -8.28 -12.82 9.94
CA LYS A 36 -7.80 -13.48 11.15
C LYS A 36 -8.02 -12.70 12.44
N GLY A 37 -8.04 -11.39 12.34
CA GLY A 37 -8.26 -10.49 13.48
C GLY A 37 -9.46 -9.58 13.22
N TYR A 38 -9.30 -8.30 13.54
CA TYR A 38 -10.28 -7.24 13.21
C TYR A 38 -9.90 -6.56 11.89
N ILE A 39 -10.86 -5.92 11.25
CA ILE A 39 -10.63 -5.17 10.01
C ILE A 39 -9.52 -4.13 10.23
N GLY A 40 -8.43 -4.24 9.44
CA GLY A 40 -7.31 -3.32 9.52
C GLY A 40 -6.25 -3.66 10.58
N VAL A 41 -6.28 -4.85 11.19
CA VAL A 41 -5.23 -5.28 12.13
C VAL A 41 -3.84 -5.35 11.51
N GLY A 42 -3.76 -5.59 10.20
CA GLY A 42 -2.52 -5.67 9.43
C GLY A 42 -1.96 -4.31 9.04
N SER A 43 -1.15 -4.30 7.97
CA SER A 43 -0.41 -3.13 7.48
C SER A 43 -1.31 -1.92 7.16
N THR A 44 -2.54 -2.14 6.70
CA THR A 44 -3.47 -1.06 6.34
C THR A 44 -3.78 -0.13 7.52
N GLY A 45 -4.12 -0.67 8.68
CA GLY A 45 -4.42 0.15 9.87
C GLY A 45 -3.18 0.72 10.55
N ARG A 46 -2.00 0.43 10.03
CA ARG A 46 -0.69 0.83 10.58
C ARG A 46 0.10 1.72 9.64
N CYS A 47 -0.42 2.08 8.46
CA CYS A 47 0.26 2.88 7.45
C CYS A 47 0.06 4.38 7.67
N GLY A 48 0.92 5.19 7.03
CA GLY A 48 0.80 6.65 6.97
C GLY A 48 -0.24 7.14 5.96
N ALA A 49 -0.86 6.22 5.18
CA ALA A 49 -1.90 6.46 4.17
C ALA A 49 -1.56 7.52 3.11
N GLY A 50 -0.31 7.64 2.76
CA GLY A 50 0.13 8.43 1.62
C GLY A 50 -0.35 7.85 0.30
N VAL A 51 -0.63 8.73 -0.66
CA VAL A 51 -1.06 8.38 -2.03
C VAL A 51 -0.21 9.19 -3.01
N ARG A 52 0.68 8.52 -3.73
CA ARG A 52 1.74 9.12 -4.53
C ARG A 52 1.75 8.58 -5.95
N GLN A 53 2.00 9.44 -6.94
CA GLN A 53 2.13 9.10 -8.36
C GLN A 53 3.57 9.17 -8.88
N GLN A 54 4.47 9.78 -8.14
CA GLN A 54 5.87 9.96 -8.50
C GLN A 54 6.63 8.64 -8.39
N TRP A 55 6.87 7.98 -9.53
CA TRP A 55 7.58 6.72 -9.67
C TRP A 55 8.59 6.78 -10.83
N GLY A 56 9.53 5.84 -10.87
CA GLY A 56 10.55 5.76 -11.91
C GLY A 56 10.18 4.84 -13.07
N LEU A 57 9.37 3.82 -12.84
CA LEU A 57 8.97 2.86 -13.85
C LEU A 57 7.58 3.18 -14.42
N GLU A 58 7.43 3.07 -15.73
CA GLU A 58 6.19 3.40 -16.45
C GLU A 58 4.96 2.68 -15.89
N GLU A 59 5.07 1.39 -15.62
CA GLU A 59 3.97 0.58 -15.08
C GLU A 59 3.52 1.09 -13.69
N ASN A 60 4.48 1.44 -12.82
CA ASN A 60 4.18 1.98 -11.50
C ASN A 60 3.51 3.37 -11.60
N ILE A 61 3.99 4.22 -12.51
CA ILE A 61 3.40 5.55 -12.76
C ILE A 61 1.95 5.40 -13.24
N ILE A 62 1.69 4.50 -14.20
CA ILE A 62 0.34 4.27 -14.73
C ILE A 62 -0.59 3.77 -13.63
N LEU A 63 -0.18 2.75 -12.86
CA LEU A 63 -0.99 2.21 -11.76
C LEU A 63 -1.28 3.28 -10.70
N ALA A 64 -0.26 4.03 -10.27
CA ALA A 64 -0.42 5.03 -9.23
C ALA A 64 -1.31 6.20 -9.69
N ARG A 65 -1.14 6.67 -10.92
CA ARG A 65 -2.00 7.70 -11.54
C ARG A 65 -3.47 7.26 -11.60
N GLU A 66 -3.73 6.04 -12.07
CA GLU A 66 -5.09 5.51 -12.12
C GLU A 66 -5.68 5.31 -10.72
N SER A 67 -4.82 4.96 -9.75
CA SER A 67 -5.25 4.85 -8.36
C SER A 67 -5.69 6.21 -7.79
N VAL A 68 -4.91 7.28 -8.05
CA VAL A 68 -5.27 8.65 -7.62
C VAL A 68 -6.60 9.08 -8.21
N LYS A 69 -6.85 8.85 -9.51
CA LYS A 69 -8.16 9.15 -10.13
C LYS A 69 -9.32 8.44 -9.44
N ILE A 70 -9.09 7.22 -8.93
CA ILE A 70 -10.10 6.51 -8.15
C ILE A 70 -10.27 7.17 -6.77
N PHE A 71 -9.17 7.52 -6.08
CA PHE A 71 -9.22 8.19 -4.78
C PHE A 71 -9.96 9.52 -4.82
N GLU A 72 -9.81 10.32 -5.88
CA GLU A 72 -10.53 11.59 -6.09
C GLU A 72 -12.05 11.42 -6.03
N ASN A 73 -12.56 10.29 -6.49
CA ASN A 73 -14.00 10.01 -6.56
C ASN A 73 -14.47 9.01 -5.47
N LEU A 74 -13.56 8.45 -4.69
CA LEU A 74 -13.79 7.30 -3.83
C LEU A 74 -14.83 7.57 -2.74
N SER A 75 -14.83 8.77 -2.15
CA SER A 75 -15.79 9.15 -1.13
C SER A 75 -17.24 9.11 -1.64
N GLY A 76 -17.47 9.61 -2.86
CA GLY A 76 -18.78 9.54 -3.53
C GLY A 76 -19.17 8.12 -3.89
N GLU A 77 -18.23 7.35 -4.46
CA GLU A 77 -18.47 5.97 -4.87
C GLU A 77 -18.83 5.05 -3.69
N LEU A 78 -18.10 5.19 -2.58
CA LEU A 78 -18.34 4.38 -1.39
C LEU A 78 -19.50 4.89 -0.52
N GLY A 79 -19.96 6.15 -0.74
CA GLY A 79 -20.89 6.82 0.18
C GLY A 79 -20.30 6.95 1.60
N PHE A 80 -18.98 7.18 1.68
CA PHE A 80 -18.22 7.23 2.92
C PHE A 80 -17.03 8.18 2.75
N ASN A 81 -16.89 9.20 3.59
CA ASN A 81 -15.79 10.16 3.46
C ASN A 81 -14.44 9.50 3.76
N THR A 82 -13.57 9.41 2.76
CA THR A 82 -12.23 8.82 2.85
C THR A 82 -11.17 9.81 3.32
N PHE A 83 -11.54 11.11 3.42
CA PHE A 83 -10.65 12.21 3.77
C PHE A 83 -9.42 12.29 2.86
N PHE A 84 -9.58 12.01 1.58
CA PHE A 84 -8.50 12.19 0.61
C PHE A 84 -8.23 13.68 0.44
N ARG A 85 -6.99 14.08 0.72
CA ARG A 85 -6.50 15.46 0.61
C ARG A 85 -5.30 15.50 -0.32
N GLN A 86 -5.39 16.27 -1.38
CA GLN A 86 -4.30 16.53 -2.32
C GLN A 86 -3.53 17.78 -1.91
N GLY A 87 -2.59 17.62 -0.98
CA GLY A 87 -1.62 18.66 -0.59
C GLY A 87 -0.27 18.50 -1.29
N GLY A 88 -0.13 17.44 -2.08
CA GLY A 88 1.09 17.08 -2.80
C GLY A 88 2.06 16.22 -2.02
N TYR A 89 3.10 15.78 -2.74
CA TYR A 89 4.29 15.15 -2.19
C TYR A 89 5.52 15.93 -2.60
N LEU A 90 6.38 16.22 -1.64
CA LEU A 90 7.65 16.93 -1.80
C LEU A 90 8.78 15.93 -1.52
N ILE A 91 9.47 15.48 -2.56
CA ILE A 91 10.64 14.60 -2.47
C ILE A 91 11.89 15.44 -2.44
N LEU A 92 12.53 15.55 -1.28
CA LEU A 92 13.77 16.30 -1.10
C LEU A 92 14.94 15.60 -1.79
N ILE A 93 15.75 16.36 -2.49
CA ILE A 93 16.94 15.92 -3.21
C ILE A 93 18.15 16.55 -2.53
N THR A 94 19.09 15.69 -2.10
CA THR A 94 20.21 16.10 -1.24
C THR A 94 21.59 15.90 -1.88
N ASP A 95 21.66 15.31 -3.06
CA ASP A 95 22.88 15.18 -3.85
C ASP A 95 22.61 15.12 -5.36
N GLU A 96 23.67 15.27 -6.16
CA GLU A 96 23.58 15.29 -7.62
C GLU A 96 23.10 13.95 -8.21
N HIS A 97 23.42 12.82 -7.58
CA HIS A 97 22.96 11.50 -8.05
C HIS A 97 21.44 11.35 -7.91
N GLU A 98 20.87 11.73 -6.76
CA GLU A 98 19.42 11.81 -6.60
C GLU A 98 18.79 12.76 -7.61
N HIS A 99 19.44 13.93 -7.84
CA HIS A 99 18.98 14.92 -8.81
C HIS A 99 18.92 14.35 -10.23
N GLU A 100 19.96 13.66 -10.68
CA GLU A 100 19.99 13.02 -12.00
C GLU A 100 18.88 11.99 -12.17
N ILE A 101 18.68 11.12 -11.17
CA ILE A 101 17.60 10.11 -11.19
C ILE A 101 16.23 10.78 -11.29
N VAL A 102 15.98 11.76 -10.43
CA VAL A 102 14.69 12.44 -10.37
C VAL A 102 14.44 13.25 -11.64
N ALA A 103 15.39 14.08 -12.06
CA ALA A 103 15.28 14.88 -13.29
C ALA A 103 15.10 14.00 -14.54
N GLY A 104 15.79 12.86 -14.59
CA GLY A 104 15.67 11.89 -15.69
C GLY A 104 14.29 11.22 -15.79
N THR A 105 13.56 11.11 -14.70
CA THR A 105 12.22 10.48 -14.69
C THR A 105 11.07 11.47 -14.89
N LEU A 106 11.28 12.75 -14.66
CA LEU A 106 10.24 13.80 -14.82
C LEU A 106 9.58 13.82 -16.21
N PRO A 107 10.35 13.75 -17.34
CA PRO A 107 9.73 13.72 -18.66
C PRO A 107 8.77 12.55 -18.86
N LEU A 108 9.10 11.37 -18.30
CA LEU A 108 8.23 10.20 -18.35
C LEU A 108 6.97 10.42 -17.53
N GLN A 109 7.09 10.90 -16.30
CA GLN A 109 5.95 11.20 -15.43
C GLN A 109 5.00 12.21 -16.09
N ASN A 110 5.52 13.32 -16.61
CA ASN A 110 4.73 14.36 -17.27
C ASN A 110 4.05 13.84 -18.55
N ARG A 111 4.75 13.06 -19.39
CA ARG A 111 4.17 12.41 -20.58
C ARG A 111 3.03 11.48 -20.21
N LEU A 112 3.12 10.81 -19.08
CA LEU A 112 2.08 9.94 -18.56
C LEU A 112 0.99 10.70 -17.78
N GLY A 113 1.03 12.03 -17.73
CA GLY A 113 0.00 12.87 -17.11
C GLY A 113 0.12 13.03 -15.60
N VAL A 114 1.31 12.76 -15.02
CA VAL A 114 1.63 13.07 -13.62
C VAL A 114 2.37 14.40 -13.58
N PRO A 115 1.78 15.49 -13.01
CA PRO A 115 2.29 16.86 -13.11
C PRO A 115 3.41 17.15 -12.12
N THR A 116 4.47 16.34 -12.14
CA THR A 116 5.63 16.53 -11.27
C THR A 116 6.49 17.68 -11.79
N ARG A 117 6.92 18.54 -10.87
CA ARG A 117 7.84 19.65 -11.13
C ARG A 117 9.08 19.52 -10.28
N LEU A 118 10.21 20.00 -10.81
CA LEU A 118 11.41 20.22 -10.01
C LEU A 118 11.32 21.64 -9.42
N LEU A 119 11.54 21.77 -8.12
CA LEU A 119 11.54 23.03 -7.39
C LEU A 119 12.96 23.37 -6.95
N ASP A 120 13.31 24.63 -7.03
CA ASP A 120 14.52 25.17 -6.40
C ASP A 120 14.31 25.40 -4.89
N THR A 121 15.38 25.74 -4.18
CA THR A 121 15.34 25.96 -2.72
C THR A 121 14.43 27.12 -2.30
N LYS A 122 14.26 28.13 -3.15
CA LYS A 122 13.38 29.27 -2.90
C LYS A 122 11.92 28.83 -2.99
N GLU A 123 11.55 28.12 -4.06
CA GLU A 123 10.21 27.56 -4.23
C GLU A 123 9.84 26.56 -3.10
N ILE A 124 10.82 25.75 -2.65
CA ILE A 124 10.63 24.85 -1.51
C ILE A 124 10.35 25.66 -0.23
N ALA A 125 11.11 26.71 0.04
CA ALA A 125 10.90 27.56 1.22
C ALA A 125 9.55 28.29 1.20
N GLU A 126 9.07 28.67 0.02
CA GLU A 126 7.72 29.25 -0.15
C GLU A 126 6.62 28.22 0.07
N LEU A 127 6.80 26.97 -0.41
CA LEU A 127 5.82 25.88 -0.29
C LEU A 127 5.73 25.35 1.15
N VAL A 128 6.87 25.19 1.82
CA VAL A 128 6.96 24.65 3.19
C VAL A 128 7.82 25.58 4.06
N PRO A 129 7.27 26.70 4.54
CA PRO A 129 8.01 27.63 5.40
C PRO A 129 8.50 26.95 6.68
N GLY A 130 9.79 27.13 6.98
CA GLY A 130 10.41 26.56 8.18
C GLY A 130 11.05 25.19 7.98
N LEU A 131 11.01 24.63 6.77
CA LEU A 131 11.79 23.45 6.42
C LEU A 131 13.28 23.84 6.42
N ASN A 132 14.13 23.00 7.02
CA ASN A 132 15.57 23.16 6.95
C ASN A 132 16.08 22.70 5.58
N LEU A 133 16.67 23.60 4.84
CA LEU A 133 17.18 23.36 3.48
C LEU A 133 18.69 23.14 3.43
N ASP A 134 19.35 23.00 4.58
CA ASP A 134 20.79 22.70 4.63
C ASP A 134 21.06 21.35 3.93
N GLY A 135 21.86 21.40 2.86
CA GLY A 135 22.17 20.24 2.04
C GLY A 135 21.05 19.79 1.09
N VAL A 136 19.94 20.51 1.01
CA VAL A 136 18.90 20.29 -0.02
C VAL A 136 19.27 21.11 -1.25
N ILE A 137 19.37 20.46 -2.41
CA ILE A 137 19.71 21.12 -3.68
C ILE A 137 18.50 21.39 -4.57
N ALA A 138 17.46 20.56 -4.44
CA ALA A 138 16.20 20.66 -5.18
C ALA A 138 15.12 19.81 -4.50
N ALA A 139 13.90 19.83 -5.03
CA ALA A 139 12.88 18.84 -4.69
C ALA A 139 11.97 18.52 -5.88
N ALA A 140 11.47 17.28 -5.97
CA ALA A 140 10.38 16.95 -6.87
C ALA A 140 9.04 17.15 -6.15
N PHE A 141 8.11 17.83 -6.79
CA PHE A 141 6.79 18.12 -6.24
C PHE A 141 5.68 17.74 -7.22
N CYS A 142 4.76 16.89 -6.77
CA CYS A 142 3.53 16.57 -7.49
C CYS A 142 2.32 17.06 -6.69
N PRO A 143 1.61 18.10 -7.15
CA PRO A 143 0.50 18.72 -6.39
C PRO A 143 -0.73 17.82 -6.27
N THR A 144 -0.90 16.85 -7.18
CA THR A 144 -2.04 15.92 -7.20
C THR A 144 -1.83 14.67 -6.35
N ASP A 145 -0.65 14.51 -5.76
CA ASP A 145 -0.41 13.53 -4.71
C ASP A 145 -1.05 13.98 -3.40
N GLY A 146 -1.24 13.06 -2.46
CA GLY A 146 -1.88 13.42 -1.21
C GLY A 146 -1.85 12.29 -0.18
N PHE A 147 -2.79 12.31 0.74
CA PHE A 147 -2.97 11.28 1.74
C PHE A 147 -4.44 11.16 2.16
N CYS A 148 -4.78 10.01 2.74
CA CYS A 148 -6.10 9.69 3.26
C CYS A 148 -6.07 9.50 4.78
N TYR A 149 -7.23 9.21 5.35
CA TYR A 149 -7.33 8.57 6.65
C TYR A 149 -7.52 7.06 6.45
N PRO A 150 -6.54 6.20 6.82
CA PRO A 150 -6.52 4.79 6.37
C PRO A 150 -7.74 4.01 6.83
N TYR A 151 -8.21 4.25 8.05
CA TYR A 151 -9.41 3.58 8.56
C TYR A 151 -10.68 4.02 7.85
N ALA A 152 -10.76 5.29 7.38
CA ALA A 152 -11.92 5.75 6.62
C ALA A 152 -12.02 5.06 5.26
N VAL A 153 -10.91 4.90 4.55
CA VAL A 153 -10.86 4.13 3.30
C VAL A 153 -11.26 2.67 3.54
N LEU A 154 -10.67 2.06 4.58
CA LEU A 154 -10.89 0.66 4.92
C LEU A 154 -12.35 0.38 5.28
N TRP A 155 -12.94 1.19 6.18
CA TRP A 155 -14.33 1.07 6.58
C TRP A 155 -15.29 1.43 5.45
N GLY A 156 -14.93 2.41 4.61
CA GLY A 156 -15.69 2.74 3.41
C GLY A 156 -15.86 1.54 2.48
N TYR A 157 -14.76 0.83 2.18
CA TYR A 157 -14.81 -0.40 1.40
C TYR A 157 -15.58 -1.53 2.11
N ALA A 158 -15.36 -1.72 3.42
CA ALA A 158 -16.05 -2.76 4.17
C ALA A 158 -17.57 -2.59 4.14
N GLU A 159 -18.05 -1.37 4.43
CA GLU A 159 -19.48 -1.06 4.42
C GLU A 159 -20.08 -1.11 3.01
N ALA A 160 -19.37 -0.61 2.01
CA ALA A 160 -19.82 -0.68 0.62
C ALA A 160 -19.90 -2.13 0.10
N ALA A 161 -18.94 -2.99 0.51
CA ALA A 161 -18.96 -4.42 0.19
C ALA A 161 -20.14 -5.12 0.88
N ARG A 162 -20.38 -4.86 2.17
CA ARG A 162 -21.53 -5.42 2.91
C ARG A 162 -22.87 -5.03 2.28
N ARG A 163 -23.03 -3.76 1.88
CA ARG A 163 -24.26 -3.30 1.18
C ARG A 163 -24.50 -4.03 -0.15
N ARG A 164 -23.45 -4.63 -0.73
CA ARG A 164 -23.53 -5.46 -1.95
C ARG A 164 -23.64 -6.97 -1.67
N GLY A 165 -23.80 -7.35 -0.41
CA GLY A 165 -23.99 -8.74 -0.01
C GLY A 165 -22.70 -9.52 0.26
N VAL A 166 -21.54 -8.85 0.36
CA VAL A 166 -20.31 -9.51 0.79
C VAL A 166 -20.35 -9.84 2.27
N THR A 167 -20.07 -11.10 2.61
CA THR A 167 -19.89 -11.54 3.99
C THR A 167 -18.45 -11.28 4.44
N ILE A 168 -18.25 -10.60 5.55
CA ILE A 168 -16.92 -10.34 6.12
C ILE A 168 -16.87 -11.02 7.50
N GLU A 169 -16.11 -12.10 7.59
CA GLU A 169 -15.90 -12.85 8.83
C GLU A 169 -14.56 -12.43 9.45
N VAL A 170 -14.63 -11.75 10.58
CA VAL A 170 -13.48 -11.35 11.42
C VAL A 170 -13.16 -12.43 12.45
N ASN A 171 -11.97 -12.37 13.06
CA ASN A 171 -11.45 -13.36 13.99
C ASN A 171 -11.50 -14.79 13.40
N THR A 172 -11.31 -14.89 12.08
CA THR A 172 -11.44 -16.12 11.31
C THR A 172 -10.16 -16.35 10.51
N GLU A 173 -9.20 -17.01 11.15
CA GLU A 173 -7.90 -17.30 10.54
C GLU A 173 -8.01 -18.49 9.59
N VAL A 174 -7.48 -18.34 8.38
CA VAL A 174 -7.29 -19.43 7.43
C VAL A 174 -6.05 -20.23 7.86
N ILE A 175 -6.25 -21.50 8.13
CA ILE A 175 -5.21 -22.42 8.61
C ILE A 175 -4.77 -23.45 7.58
N ASN A 176 -5.53 -23.60 6.48
CA ASN A 176 -5.18 -24.45 5.34
C ASN A 176 -5.97 -24.08 4.09
N VAL A 177 -5.37 -24.32 2.91
CA VAL A 177 -6.02 -24.24 1.60
C VAL A 177 -5.63 -25.47 0.80
N GLU A 178 -6.61 -26.24 0.33
CA GLU A 178 -6.41 -27.47 -0.42
C GLU A 178 -7.10 -27.40 -1.78
N ALA A 179 -6.39 -27.76 -2.84
CA ALA A 179 -7.01 -28.00 -4.15
C ALA A 179 -7.69 -29.35 -4.18
N ARG A 180 -8.90 -29.41 -4.73
CA ARG A 180 -9.71 -30.63 -4.86
C ARG A 180 -9.63 -31.19 -6.28
N ALA A 181 -9.96 -32.48 -6.40
CA ALA A 181 -9.97 -33.16 -7.70
C ALA A 181 -11.03 -32.60 -8.67
N ASP A 182 -12.08 -31.95 -8.14
CA ASP A 182 -13.15 -31.33 -8.91
C ASP A 182 -12.80 -29.90 -9.42
N GLY A 183 -11.57 -29.43 -9.19
CA GLY A 183 -11.10 -28.11 -9.61
C GLY A 183 -11.48 -26.98 -8.64
N THR A 184 -12.16 -27.30 -7.53
CA THR A 184 -12.46 -26.32 -6.47
C THR A 184 -11.37 -26.32 -5.38
N TYR A 185 -11.53 -25.45 -4.39
CA TYR A 185 -10.66 -25.35 -3.23
C TYR A 185 -11.46 -25.57 -1.94
N THR A 186 -10.82 -26.15 -0.95
CA THR A 186 -11.27 -26.12 0.44
C THR A 186 -10.42 -25.13 1.20
N VAL A 187 -11.01 -24.06 1.72
CA VAL A 187 -10.39 -23.09 2.61
C VAL A 187 -10.81 -23.37 4.03
N SER A 188 -9.89 -23.84 4.85
CA SER A 188 -10.16 -24.28 6.22
C SER A 188 -9.81 -23.18 7.24
N THR A 189 -10.70 -22.98 8.20
CA THR A 189 -10.50 -22.14 9.39
C THR A 189 -10.52 -22.99 10.65
N GLY A 190 -10.27 -22.43 11.81
CA GLY A 190 -10.31 -23.19 13.07
C GLY A 190 -11.70 -23.81 13.39
N THR A 191 -12.79 -23.32 12.80
CA THR A 191 -14.17 -23.73 13.12
C THR A 191 -14.99 -24.15 11.90
N THR A 192 -14.63 -23.72 10.70
CA THR A 192 -15.45 -23.88 9.48
C THR A 192 -14.52 -24.12 8.30
N ALA A 193 -15.02 -24.79 7.27
CA ALA A 193 -14.38 -24.91 5.98
C ALA A 193 -15.29 -24.30 4.90
N TYR A 194 -14.68 -23.67 3.88
CA TYR A 194 -15.38 -23.12 2.72
C TYR A 194 -14.95 -23.87 1.46
N GLN A 195 -15.93 -24.39 0.72
CA GLN A 195 -15.69 -24.91 -0.62
C GLN A 195 -15.97 -23.80 -1.63
N THR A 196 -15.01 -23.53 -2.52
CA THR A 196 -15.09 -22.43 -3.48
C THR A 196 -14.34 -22.76 -4.76
N PRO A 197 -14.84 -22.34 -5.94
CA PRO A 197 -14.06 -22.42 -7.18
C PRO A 197 -12.94 -21.37 -7.27
N VAL A 198 -13.02 -20.28 -6.47
CA VAL A 198 -12.04 -19.18 -6.56
C VAL A 198 -11.55 -18.76 -5.18
N VAL A 199 -10.22 -18.74 -5.03
CA VAL A 199 -9.50 -18.20 -3.86
C VAL A 199 -8.71 -16.97 -4.28
N VAL A 200 -8.91 -15.86 -3.57
CA VAL A 200 -8.16 -14.62 -3.76
C VAL A 200 -7.34 -14.34 -2.49
N ASN A 201 -6.04 -14.58 -2.57
CA ASN A 201 -5.13 -14.42 -1.44
C ASN A 201 -4.57 -13.00 -1.38
N MET A 202 -5.06 -12.20 -0.44
CA MET A 202 -4.65 -10.82 -0.15
C MET A 202 -4.28 -10.64 1.33
N ALA A 203 -3.61 -11.65 1.89
CA ALA A 203 -3.26 -11.71 3.31
C ALA A 203 -2.05 -10.82 3.70
N GLY A 204 -1.63 -9.90 2.81
CA GLY A 204 -0.49 -9.01 3.03
C GLY A 204 0.80 -9.81 3.24
N ALA A 205 1.58 -9.49 4.27
CA ALA A 205 2.84 -10.19 4.57
C ALA A 205 2.68 -11.70 4.81
N LYS A 206 1.45 -12.19 5.05
CA LYS A 206 1.13 -13.62 5.20
C LYS A 206 0.73 -14.31 3.89
N THR A 207 0.70 -13.59 2.78
CA THR A 207 0.29 -14.16 1.49
C THR A 207 1.17 -15.34 1.08
N LYS A 208 2.49 -15.26 1.31
CA LYS A 208 3.42 -16.37 1.02
C LYS A 208 3.13 -17.63 1.85
N ASP A 209 2.74 -17.47 3.12
CA ASP A 209 2.45 -18.60 4.01
C ASP A 209 1.15 -19.31 3.58
N ILE A 210 0.13 -18.54 3.17
CA ILE A 210 -1.11 -19.10 2.62
C ILE A 210 -0.86 -19.79 1.26
N ALA A 211 -0.05 -19.20 0.40
CA ALA A 211 0.31 -19.77 -0.90
C ALA A 211 1.06 -21.11 -0.76
N ALA A 212 1.87 -21.24 0.28
CA ALA A 212 2.63 -22.45 0.57
C ALA A 212 1.74 -23.69 0.80
N TYR A 213 0.50 -23.54 1.29
CA TYR A 213 -0.45 -24.64 1.41
C TYR A 213 -0.77 -25.30 0.05
N LEU A 214 -0.64 -24.54 -1.03
CA LEU A 214 -0.85 -25.04 -2.40
C LEU A 214 0.46 -25.40 -3.12
N GLY A 215 1.61 -25.37 -2.42
CA GLY A 215 2.94 -25.58 -2.99
C GLY A 215 3.44 -24.41 -3.83
N ILE A 216 2.87 -23.21 -3.67
CA ILE A 216 3.27 -22.00 -4.39
C ILE A 216 4.31 -21.25 -3.56
N THR A 217 5.48 -20.96 -4.15
CA THR A 217 6.51 -20.14 -3.53
C THR A 217 6.39 -18.70 -3.99
N ILE A 218 6.12 -17.78 -3.08
CA ILE A 218 6.11 -16.34 -3.34
C ILE A 218 7.38 -15.73 -2.72
N PRO A 219 8.25 -15.05 -3.50
CA PRO A 219 9.56 -14.58 -3.02
C PRO A 219 9.48 -13.24 -2.26
N THR A 220 8.48 -13.09 -1.39
CA THR A 220 8.36 -11.89 -0.56
C THR A 220 8.97 -12.09 0.82
N GLN A 221 9.41 -10.98 1.43
CA GLN A 221 9.94 -10.97 2.79
C GLN A 221 9.21 -9.89 3.62
N PRO A 222 8.77 -10.22 4.84
CA PRO A 222 8.19 -9.23 5.75
C PRO A 222 9.28 -8.43 6.46
N PHE A 223 9.18 -7.11 6.40
CA PHE A 223 10.03 -6.20 7.16
C PHE A 223 9.18 -5.27 8.02
N ARG A 224 9.62 -5.05 9.25
CA ARG A 224 8.99 -4.11 10.16
C ARG A 224 9.28 -2.68 9.71
N HIS A 225 8.24 -1.85 9.66
CA HIS A 225 8.36 -0.42 9.45
C HIS A 225 7.64 0.33 10.55
N GLU A 226 8.36 1.20 11.26
CA GLU A 226 7.86 1.92 12.42
C GLU A 226 7.40 3.33 12.06
N ILE A 227 6.34 3.77 12.72
CA ILE A 227 5.71 5.10 12.55
C ILE A 227 5.52 5.73 13.92
N ALA A 228 5.67 7.05 13.99
CA ALA A 228 5.33 7.86 15.14
C ALA A 228 4.29 8.91 14.79
N VAL A 229 3.56 9.36 15.84
CA VAL A 229 2.60 10.46 15.74
C VAL A 229 2.79 11.42 16.89
N THR A 230 2.73 12.73 16.56
CA THR A 230 2.83 13.80 17.55
C THR A 230 1.48 14.16 18.14
N GLU A 231 1.51 15.02 19.18
CA GLU A 231 0.33 15.79 19.57
C GLU A 231 -0.21 16.64 18.40
N PRO A 232 -1.51 16.99 18.40
CA PRO A 232 -2.09 17.84 17.36
C PRO A 232 -1.48 19.25 17.39
N LEU A 233 -1.11 19.74 16.22
CA LEU A 233 -0.60 21.10 16.01
C LEU A 233 -1.58 21.88 15.13
N LYS A 234 -1.50 23.21 15.12
CA LYS A 234 -2.23 24.00 14.13
C LYS A 234 -1.79 23.58 12.72
N PRO A 235 -2.69 23.57 11.72
CA PRO A 235 -2.33 23.27 10.34
C PRO A 235 -1.25 24.24 9.81
N PHE A 236 -0.18 23.70 9.26
CA PHE A 236 0.93 24.47 8.66
C PHE A 236 1.64 23.74 7.52
N LEU A 237 1.35 22.44 7.34
CA LEU A 237 2.03 21.60 6.37
C LEU A 237 1.01 20.94 5.44
N ASP A 238 1.02 21.31 4.16
CA ASP A 238 0.16 20.71 3.15
C ASP A 238 0.75 19.47 2.50
N PRO A 239 2.00 19.47 1.97
CA PRO A 239 2.54 18.28 1.33
C PRO A 239 3.06 17.25 2.35
N MET A 240 3.08 15.98 1.93
CA MET A 240 3.95 15.00 2.57
C MET A 240 5.39 15.27 2.14
N VAL A 241 6.28 15.42 3.11
CA VAL A 241 7.72 15.60 2.88
C VAL A 241 8.41 14.26 3.00
N ILE A 242 9.28 13.93 2.04
CA ILE A 242 9.99 12.65 1.97
C ILE A 242 11.44 12.86 1.55
N SER A 243 12.36 12.09 2.10
CA SER A 243 13.73 11.90 1.64
C SER A 243 13.91 10.44 1.28
N LEU A 244 14.08 10.15 -0.01
CA LEU A 244 14.29 8.78 -0.50
C LEU A 244 15.59 8.21 0.09
N LYS A 245 16.67 8.98 0.04
CA LYS A 245 17.99 8.58 0.57
C LYS A 245 17.99 8.21 2.04
N LYS A 246 17.18 8.91 2.87
CA LYS A 246 17.10 8.64 4.31
C LYS A 246 16.00 7.65 4.68
N GLY A 247 15.18 7.21 3.73
CA GLY A 247 13.97 6.43 4.01
C GLY A 247 13.01 7.14 4.99
N PHE A 248 13.02 8.48 5.01
CA PHE A 248 12.33 9.30 6.00
C PHE A 248 11.17 10.06 5.36
N TYR A 249 10.04 10.13 6.06
CA TYR A 249 8.87 10.89 5.62
C TYR A 249 8.05 11.40 6.79
N PHE A 250 7.30 12.49 6.56
CA PHE A 250 6.28 12.97 7.48
C PHE A 250 5.21 13.79 6.73
N SER A 251 4.01 13.82 7.31
CA SER A 251 2.88 14.64 6.84
C SER A 251 2.07 15.13 8.03
N GLN A 252 1.25 16.16 7.82
CA GLN A 252 0.33 16.62 8.84
C GLN A 252 -1.07 16.06 8.57
N SER A 253 -1.60 15.29 9.52
CA SER A 253 -2.94 14.71 9.44
C SER A 253 -4.04 15.80 9.45
N ILE A 254 -5.24 15.41 9.04
CA ILE A 254 -6.41 16.31 9.09
C ILE A 254 -6.77 16.79 10.51
N ARG A 255 -6.26 16.13 11.55
CA ARG A 255 -6.46 16.49 12.95
C ARG A 255 -5.30 17.31 13.50
N GLY A 256 -4.27 17.56 12.69
CA GLY A 256 -3.10 18.36 13.05
C GLY A 256 -1.88 17.58 13.53
N GLU A 257 -1.98 16.27 13.79
CA GLU A 257 -0.82 15.49 14.21
C GLU A 257 0.18 15.34 13.05
N ILE A 258 1.47 15.38 13.37
CA ILE A 258 2.52 14.95 12.43
C ILE A 258 2.65 13.43 12.52
N VAL A 259 2.46 12.78 11.40
CA VAL A 259 2.60 11.32 11.23
C VAL A 259 3.77 11.04 10.29
N GLY A 260 4.67 10.17 10.67
CA GLY A 260 5.80 9.83 9.82
C GLY A 260 6.64 8.68 10.35
N GLY A 261 7.60 8.27 9.53
CA GLY A 261 8.49 7.15 9.83
C GLY A 261 9.86 7.34 9.22
N ILE A 262 10.77 6.46 9.60
CA ILE A 262 12.10 6.34 9.03
C ILE A 262 12.44 4.85 8.94
N GLY A 263 12.91 4.42 7.76
CA GLY A 263 13.35 3.04 7.51
C GLY A 263 14.60 2.68 8.31
N ASP A 264 14.87 1.38 8.39
CA ASP A 264 16.11 0.82 8.91
C ASP A 264 16.64 -0.21 7.90
N GLU A 265 17.77 0.08 7.28
CA GLU A 265 18.40 -0.81 6.31
C GLU A 265 18.89 -2.13 6.93
N HIS A 266 19.00 -2.16 8.26
CA HIS A 266 19.44 -3.33 9.03
C HIS A 266 18.29 -4.07 9.71
N GLU A 267 17.03 -3.67 9.45
CA GLU A 267 15.87 -4.35 10.02
C GLU A 267 15.83 -5.82 9.55
N PRO A 268 15.83 -6.80 10.45
CA PRO A 268 15.77 -8.19 10.06
C PRO A 268 14.38 -8.57 9.54
N SER A 269 14.33 -9.45 8.53
CA SER A 269 13.05 -9.98 8.06
C SER A 269 12.37 -10.78 9.18
N SER A 270 11.19 -10.34 9.58
CA SER A 270 10.40 -10.96 10.64
C SER A 270 8.92 -10.54 10.57
N TYR A 271 8.07 -11.26 11.31
CA TYR A 271 6.66 -10.87 11.51
C TYR A 271 6.45 -10.00 12.76
N GLN A 272 7.51 -9.52 13.39
CA GLN A 272 7.39 -8.62 14.54
C GLN A 272 6.76 -7.29 14.16
N THR A 273 5.92 -6.78 15.05
CA THR A 273 5.27 -5.46 14.94
C THR A 273 5.40 -4.65 16.23
N GLY A 274 6.37 -5.00 17.06
CA GLY A 274 6.73 -4.22 18.27
C GLY A 274 7.47 -2.94 17.87
N SER A 275 7.32 -1.89 18.68
CA SER A 275 8.05 -0.63 18.51
C SER A 275 9.37 -0.66 19.29
N SER A 276 10.35 0.12 18.84
CA SER A 276 11.68 0.22 19.45
C SER A 276 12.03 1.64 19.91
N PRO A 277 12.77 1.80 21.00
CA PRO A 277 13.32 3.10 21.40
C PRO A 277 14.31 3.67 20.36
N GLU A 278 15.05 2.81 19.68
CA GLU A 278 16.03 3.17 18.65
C GLU A 278 15.36 3.89 17.48
N PHE A 279 14.21 3.40 17.03
CA PHE A 279 13.39 4.09 16.02
C PHE A 279 13.03 5.49 16.50
N LEU A 280 12.54 5.62 17.75
CA LEU A 280 12.10 6.90 18.27
C LEU A 280 13.21 7.94 18.26
N LEU A 281 14.43 7.54 18.66
CA LEU A 281 15.60 8.41 18.65
C LEU A 281 16.00 8.84 17.23
N ARG A 282 16.01 7.90 16.27
CA ARG A 282 16.33 8.17 14.87
C ARG A 282 15.28 9.10 14.24
N TYR A 283 14.01 8.81 14.46
CA TYR A 283 12.91 9.61 13.93
C TYR A 283 12.89 11.03 14.51
N ALA A 284 13.02 11.16 15.85
CA ALA A 284 13.05 12.46 16.52
C ALA A 284 14.24 13.34 16.05
N LYS A 285 15.40 12.72 15.79
CA LYS A 285 16.54 13.42 15.21
C LYS A 285 16.24 13.85 13.77
N ALA A 286 15.75 12.92 12.93
CA ALA A 286 15.47 13.22 11.51
C ALA A 286 14.43 14.32 11.35
N ILE A 287 13.34 14.29 12.12
CA ILE A 287 12.29 15.32 12.03
C ILE A 287 12.78 16.69 12.52
N ARG A 288 13.55 16.72 13.63
CA ARG A 288 14.14 17.96 14.13
C ARG A 288 15.13 18.56 13.13
N ASP A 289 15.96 17.73 12.54
CA ASP A 289 16.99 18.18 11.60
C ASP A 289 16.35 18.66 10.27
N THR A 290 15.21 18.10 9.87
CA THR A 290 14.48 18.47 8.65
C THR A 290 13.50 19.63 8.89
N PHE A 291 12.82 19.67 10.03
CA PHE A 291 11.89 20.74 10.40
C PHE A 291 12.11 21.15 11.86
N PRO A 292 13.02 22.09 12.16
CA PRO A 292 13.48 22.40 13.52
C PRO A 292 12.37 22.75 14.52
N ALA A 293 11.31 23.41 14.08
CA ALA A 293 10.16 23.75 14.94
C ALA A 293 9.47 22.50 15.53
N LEU A 294 9.50 21.37 14.81
CA LEU A 294 8.93 20.09 15.26
C LEU A 294 9.78 19.42 16.36
N GLY A 295 10.99 19.83 16.58
CA GLY A 295 11.84 19.33 17.67
C GLY A 295 11.26 19.57 19.09
N LYS A 296 10.22 20.42 19.21
CA LYS A 296 9.50 20.69 20.46
C LYS A 296 8.17 19.94 20.56
N ALA A 297 7.70 19.29 19.50
CA ALA A 297 6.46 18.54 19.48
C ALA A 297 6.59 17.25 20.31
N ARG A 298 5.55 16.91 21.06
CA ARG A 298 5.53 15.67 21.84
C ARG A 298 5.07 14.52 20.98
N ILE A 299 5.85 13.44 20.94
CA ILE A 299 5.40 12.18 20.36
C ILE A 299 4.47 11.51 21.36
N ILE A 300 3.23 11.25 20.97
CA ILE A 300 2.19 10.67 21.81
C ILE A 300 1.99 9.17 21.58
N ARG A 301 2.41 8.67 20.40
CA ARG A 301 2.30 7.25 20.08
C ARG A 301 3.32 6.85 19.01
N GLN A 302 3.79 5.61 19.10
CA GLN A 302 4.51 4.91 18.05
C GLN A 302 3.93 3.50 17.86
N TRP A 303 4.06 2.97 16.66
CA TRP A 303 3.64 1.61 16.31
C TRP A 303 4.42 1.13 15.09
N ALA A 304 4.31 -0.16 14.78
CA ALA A 304 4.92 -0.74 13.59
C ALA A 304 3.91 -1.51 12.76
N GLY A 305 4.12 -1.50 11.44
CA GLY A 305 3.47 -2.36 10.46
C GLY A 305 4.48 -3.26 9.76
N LEU A 306 4.00 -4.12 8.88
CA LEU A 306 4.86 -4.94 8.04
C LEU A 306 4.82 -4.45 6.60
N TYR A 307 5.99 -4.25 6.01
CA TYR A 307 6.15 -4.19 4.58
C TYR A 307 6.28 -5.62 4.06
N ASP A 308 5.56 -5.95 3.01
CA ASP A 308 5.66 -7.19 2.26
C ASP A 308 6.52 -6.92 1.04
N VAL A 309 7.85 -7.14 1.18
CA VAL A 309 8.84 -6.70 0.20
C VAL A 309 9.09 -7.78 -0.83
N SER A 310 8.86 -7.49 -2.10
CA SER A 310 9.23 -8.33 -3.25
C SER A 310 10.66 -8.03 -3.70
N PRO A 311 11.32 -8.94 -4.45
CA PRO A 311 12.72 -8.75 -4.88
C PRO A 311 12.96 -7.48 -5.72
N ASP A 312 11.97 -7.07 -6.50
CA ASP A 312 12.00 -5.87 -7.35
C ASP A 312 11.23 -4.67 -6.77
N ALA A 313 10.73 -4.82 -5.55
CA ALA A 313 9.90 -3.84 -4.85
C ALA A 313 8.61 -3.45 -5.62
N ARG A 314 8.14 -4.31 -6.54
CA ARG A 314 6.90 -4.14 -7.31
C ARG A 314 5.85 -5.16 -6.87
N PRO A 315 4.55 -4.85 -6.95
CA PRO A 315 3.51 -5.80 -6.55
C PRO A 315 3.55 -7.08 -7.38
N ILE A 316 3.13 -8.19 -6.78
CA ILE A 316 2.95 -9.49 -7.43
C ILE A 316 1.45 -9.73 -7.54
N LEU A 317 0.93 -9.73 -8.78
CA LEU A 317 -0.49 -9.74 -9.07
C LEU A 317 -0.84 -10.87 -10.05
N GLY A 318 -2.00 -11.49 -9.87
CA GLY A 318 -2.56 -12.40 -10.86
C GLY A 318 -2.82 -13.82 -10.36
N GLY A 319 -3.02 -14.72 -11.32
CA GLY A 319 -3.12 -16.16 -11.08
C GLY A 319 -1.76 -16.85 -11.06
N VAL A 320 -1.78 -18.17 -10.89
CA VAL A 320 -0.60 -19.03 -10.91
C VAL A 320 -0.83 -20.19 -11.87
N ASP A 321 0.12 -20.43 -12.74
CA ASP A 321 0.06 -21.54 -13.70
C ASP A 321 -0.11 -22.87 -12.97
N GLY A 322 -1.00 -23.72 -13.50
CA GLY A 322 -1.34 -25.00 -12.89
C GLY A 322 -2.23 -24.91 -11.63
N LYS A 323 -2.70 -23.72 -11.26
CA LYS A 323 -3.63 -23.49 -10.13
C LYS A 323 -4.85 -22.66 -10.56
N PRO A 324 -5.70 -23.20 -11.47
CA PRO A 324 -6.85 -22.45 -11.96
C PRO A 324 -7.77 -22.05 -10.81
N GLY A 325 -8.26 -20.80 -10.82
CA GLY A 325 -9.10 -20.26 -9.75
C GLY A 325 -8.34 -19.73 -8.51
N TYR A 326 -7.02 -19.90 -8.42
CA TYR A 326 -6.23 -19.26 -7.38
C TYR A 326 -5.60 -17.95 -7.91
N PHE A 327 -5.81 -16.88 -7.16
CA PHE A 327 -5.26 -15.55 -7.44
C PHE A 327 -4.61 -14.96 -6.19
N HIS A 328 -3.63 -14.06 -6.38
CA HIS A 328 -3.02 -13.32 -5.29
C HIS A 328 -2.69 -11.87 -5.66
N ALA A 329 -2.59 -11.03 -4.63
CA ALA A 329 -2.02 -9.69 -4.72
C ALA A 329 -1.22 -9.40 -3.44
N CYS A 330 0.11 -9.30 -3.60
CA CYS A 330 1.06 -9.15 -2.50
C CYS A 330 2.34 -8.45 -2.97
N GLY A 331 3.38 -8.41 -2.14
CA GLY A 331 4.68 -7.88 -2.51
C GLY A 331 4.68 -6.37 -2.76
N PHE A 332 3.81 -5.64 -2.10
CA PHE A 332 3.62 -4.20 -2.34
C PHE A 332 4.74 -3.32 -1.81
N SER A 333 5.68 -3.85 -1.05
CA SER A 333 6.88 -3.14 -0.59
C SER A 333 6.58 -1.76 0.04
N GLY A 334 5.57 -1.69 0.91
CA GLY A 334 5.12 -0.45 1.56
C GLY A 334 4.04 0.35 0.81
N HIS A 335 3.75 0.05 -0.45
CA HIS A 335 2.89 0.87 -1.32
C HIS A 335 1.47 0.30 -1.53
N GLY A 336 1.11 -0.77 -0.83
CA GLY A 336 -0.16 -1.48 -1.02
C GLY A 336 -1.41 -0.65 -0.73
N PHE A 337 -1.32 0.35 0.14
CA PHE A 337 -2.46 1.24 0.41
C PHE A 337 -2.78 2.11 -0.80
N MET A 338 -1.78 2.83 -1.33
CA MET A 338 -1.98 3.76 -2.44
C MET A 338 -2.37 3.07 -3.76
N LEU A 339 -1.97 1.81 -3.95
CA LEU A 339 -2.30 1.04 -5.15
C LEU A 339 -3.59 0.23 -5.00
N SER A 340 -4.16 0.12 -3.80
CA SER A 340 -5.31 -0.76 -3.54
C SER A 340 -6.52 -0.53 -4.43
N PRO A 341 -6.96 0.71 -4.77
CA PRO A 341 -8.14 0.88 -5.61
C PRO A 341 -7.96 0.38 -7.05
N VAL A 342 -6.82 0.68 -7.66
CA VAL A 342 -6.52 0.23 -9.03
C VAL A 342 -6.29 -1.28 -9.07
N VAL A 343 -5.52 -1.83 -8.13
CA VAL A 343 -5.26 -3.27 -8.04
C VAL A 343 -6.56 -4.04 -7.85
N ALA A 344 -7.45 -3.57 -6.97
CA ALA A 344 -8.75 -4.20 -6.76
C ALA A 344 -9.62 -4.21 -8.02
N ARG A 345 -9.62 -3.11 -8.78
CA ARG A 345 -10.29 -3.03 -10.07
C ARG A 345 -9.72 -4.08 -11.03
N LEU A 346 -8.39 -4.08 -11.23
CA LEU A 346 -7.72 -4.98 -12.17
C LEU A 346 -7.86 -6.45 -11.79
N MET A 347 -7.70 -6.78 -10.50
CA MET A 347 -7.90 -8.15 -10.03
C MET A 347 -9.35 -8.61 -10.20
N SER A 348 -10.33 -7.73 -9.97
CA SER A 348 -11.73 -8.07 -10.23
C SER A 348 -12.03 -8.27 -11.71
N GLU A 349 -11.40 -7.50 -12.58
CA GLU A 349 -11.45 -7.67 -14.05
C GLU A 349 -10.87 -9.02 -14.45
N LEU A 350 -9.64 -9.31 -14.03
CA LEU A 350 -8.96 -10.56 -14.31
C LEU A 350 -9.79 -11.79 -13.87
N ILE A 351 -10.31 -11.76 -12.65
CA ILE A 351 -11.08 -12.89 -12.09
C ILE A 351 -12.39 -13.10 -12.83
N THR A 352 -13.06 -12.04 -13.28
CA THR A 352 -14.39 -12.15 -13.92
C THR A 352 -14.38 -12.28 -15.42
N THR A 353 -13.34 -11.77 -16.11
CA THR A 353 -13.29 -11.71 -17.58
C THR A 353 -12.03 -12.33 -18.19
N GLY A 354 -11.04 -12.69 -17.36
CA GLY A 354 -9.76 -13.22 -17.82
C GLY A 354 -8.79 -12.18 -18.38
N CYS A 355 -9.15 -10.90 -18.41
CA CYS A 355 -8.29 -9.80 -18.90
C CYS A 355 -8.43 -8.55 -18.03
N THR A 356 -7.49 -7.61 -18.18
CA THR A 356 -7.43 -6.37 -17.41
C THR A 356 -7.41 -5.15 -18.31
N SER A 357 -8.00 -4.04 -17.85
CA SER A 357 -8.04 -2.76 -18.58
C SER A 357 -6.67 -2.06 -18.65
N ILE A 358 -5.75 -2.41 -17.77
CA ILE A 358 -4.34 -2.03 -17.79
C ILE A 358 -3.54 -3.34 -17.75
N PRO A 359 -2.57 -3.55 -18.65
CA PRO A 359 -1.74 -4.76 -18.63
C PRO A 359 -1.02 -4.94 -17.28
N ILE A 360 -1.07 -6.14 -16.72
CA ILE A 360 -0.38 -6.52 -15.49
C ILE A 360 0.51 -7.76 -15.67
N ASP A 361 0.74 -8.18 -16.90
CA ASP A 361 1.54 -9.38 -17.23
C ASP A 361 2.98 -9.25 -16.68
N GLY A 362 3.54 -8.04 -16.70
CA GLY A 362 4.84 -7.73 -16.09
C GLY A 362 4.86 -7.77 -14.56
N LEU A 363 3.70 -7.98 -13.92
CA LEU A 363 3.56 -8.05 -12.45
C LEU A 363 3.18 -9.45 -11.95
N ASN A 364 3.12 -10.44 -12.83
CA ASN A 364 2.84 -11.82 -12.43
C ASN A 364 4.01 -12.46 -11.66
N LEU A 365 3.74 -13.59 -10.99
CA LEU A 365 4.73 -14.31 -10.20
C LEU A 365 5.87 -14.87 -11.06
N ALA A 366 5.56 -15.34 -12.29
CA ALA A 366 6.52 -15.98 -13.19
C ALA A 366 7.68 -15.04 -13.64
N ARG A 367 7.54 -13.72 -13.44
CA ARG A 367 8.63 -12.77 -13.74
C ARG A 367 9.91 -13.04 -12.94
N PHE A 368 9.83 -13.82 -11.87
CA PHE A 368 10.99 -14.21 -11.06
C PHE A 368 11.64 -15.52 -11.49
N ASP A 369 11.10 -16.23 -12.48
CA ASP A 369 11.61 -17.54 -12.92
C ASP A 369 12.89 -17.45 -13.79
N GLY A 370 13.33 -16.25 -14.15
CA GLY A 370 14.53 -16.16 -14.96
C GLY A 370 15.01 -14.77 -15.35
N GLY A 371 15.84 -14.15 -14.59
CA GLY A 371 16.56 -12.94 -14.98
C GLY A 371 16.69 -11.89 -13.91
N PRO A 372 17.48 -10.84 -14.16
CA PRO A 372 17.62 -9.71 -13.26
C PRO A 372 16.31 -8.93 -13.21
N VAL A 373 15.89 -8.53 -12.00
CA VAL A 373 14.72 -7.70 -11.77
C VAL A 373 15.12 -6.23 -11.59
N THR A 374 14.36 -5.32 -12.19
CA THR A 374 14.61 -3.89 -12.08
C THR A 374 13.78 -3.32 -10.94
N LYS A 375 14.46 -2.73 -9.94
CA LYS A 375 13.79 -1.97 -8.86
C LYS A 375 13.41 -0.58 -9.35
N ASP A 376 12.27 -0.09 -8.86
CA ASP A 376 11.91 1.32 -9.03
C ASP A 376 12.78 2.19 -8.09
N PRO A 377 13.46 3.23 -8.60
CA PRO A 377 14.36 4.08 -7.78
C PRO A 377 13.62 4.92 -6.73
N TYR A 378 12.30 5.02 -6.79
CA TYR A 378 11.47 5.79 -5.86
C TYR A 378 10.90 4.96 -4.71
N VAL A 379 11.33 3.72 -4.53
CA VAL A 379 10.89 2.90 -3.39
C VAL A 379 11.61 3.32 -2.12
N VAL A 380 10.85 3.54 -1.07
CA VAL A 380 11.32 3.92 0.27
C VAL A 380 11.09 2.76 1.23
N GLY A 381 12.17 2.26 1.82
CA GLY A 381 12.14 1.19 2.83
C GLY A 381 12.88 -0.06 2.40
#